data_f8a49ac7fe01b394b7a21087030f5e82
#
_entry.id   f8a49ac7fe01b394b7a21087030f5e82
#
_cell.length_a   1.000
_cell.length_b   1.000
_cell.length_c   1.000
_cell.angle_alpha   90.00
_cell.angle_beta   90.00
_cell.angle_gamma   90.00
#
_symmetry.space_group_name_H-M   'P 1'
#
loop_
_entity.id
_entity.type
_entity.pdbx_description
1 polymer ?
#
loop_
_entity_poly.entity_id
_entity_poly.type
_entity_poly.pdbx_seq_one_letter_code
_entity_poly.pdbx_strand_id
1 'polypeptide(L)'
;MTMLVRQPRIRYSPAHPDGIRRVQVGCGPYHIRIDWWNTDLRPFPNIDEAMDATRPWPWPDRLEFVYAEHFLEHLDIDQAVDFLREAGLSLRMGGRIRLSTPSVEWVLKTHFSFQPADAPQHLQETLQINRAFYGWGHRFLYSRGMLERLLQAVGYEDVRFFDYGESNTPGLRGLELHSTGRSVDGYPSQWITEGARGATPIGTPADLQALFDRELLTHVRAGH
;
A
#
# COMPACT_ATOMS: atom_id res chain seq x y z
N MET A 1 4.86 -20.69 31.05
CA MET A 1 4.04 -21.09 29.92
C MET A 1 2.67 -20.46 30.11
N THR A 2 2.51 -19.19 29.70
CA THR A 2 1.31 -18.40 29.95
C THR A 2 0.38 -18.60 28.77
N MET A 3 -0.71 -19.32 28.97
CA MET A 3 -1.77 -19.46 27.96
C MET A 3 -2.37 -18.09 27.69
N LEU A 4 -2.16 -17.58 26.48
CA LEU A 4 -2.91 -16.46 25.95
C LEU A 4 -4.37 -16.91 25.80
N VAL A 5 -5.20 -16.46 26.73
CA VAL A 5 -6.66 -16.61 26.65
C VAL A 5 -7.11 -15.81 25.40
N ARG A 6 -7.49 -16.53 24.34
CA ARG A 6 -8.16 -15.93 23.18
C ARG A 6 -9.45 -15.31 23.66
N GLN A 7 -9.53 -13.98 23.66
CA GLN A 7 -10.81 -13.31 23.81
C GLN A 7 -11.74 -13.77 22.67
N PRO A 8 -13.01 -14.08 22.98
CA PRO A 8 -13.97 -14.44 21.96
C PRO A 8 -14.13 -13.22 21.04
N ARG A 9 -13.77 -13.36 19.77
CA ARG A 9 -14.07 -12.37 18.74
C ARG A 9 -15.58 -12.23 18.70
N ILE A 10 -16.09 -11.08 19.11
CA ILE A 10 -17.41 -10.64 18.68
C ILE A 10 -17.24 -10.42 17.17
N ARG A 11 -17.54 -11.46 16.38
CA ARG A 11 -17.81 -11.24 14.97
C ARG A 11 -19.03 -10.33 14.97
N TYR A 12 -18.82 -9.05 14.69
CA TYR A 12 -19.84 -8.33 13.96
C TYR A 12 -19.94 -9.13 12.66
N SER A 13 -20.87 -10.06 12.62
CA SER A 13 -21.30 -10.63 11.38
C SER A 13 -21.66 -9.40 10.54
N PRO A 14 -20.94 -9.09 9.47
CA PRO A 14 -21.47 -8.13 8.55
C PRO A 14 -22.75 -8.76 8.07
N ALA A 15 -23.83 -8.35 8.69
CA ALA A 15 -25.15 -8.72 8.23
C ALA A 15 -25.22 -8.12 6.82
N HIS A 16 -24.89 -8.91 5.83
CA HIS A 16 -24.91 -8.59 4.43
C HIS A 16 -23.69 -7.79 3.88
N PRO A 17 -23.14 -8.17 2.71
CA PRO A 17 -22.18 -7.37 1.93
C PRO A 17 -22.61 -5.91 1.73
N ASP A 18 -23.90 -5.63 1.77
CA ASP A 18 -24.48 -4.30 1.65
C ASP A 18 -24.13 -3.31 2.78
N GLY A 19 -23.64 -3.77 3.92
CA GLY A 19 -23.22 -2.95 5.07
C GLY A 19 -21.75 -2.55 5.08
N ILE A 20 -20.91 -3.11 4.20
CA ILE A 20 -19.47 -2.84 4.18
C ILE A 20 -19.22 -1.39 3.81
N ARG A 21 -18.42 -0.70 4.63
CA ARG A 21 -18.01 0.70 4.43
C ARG A 21 -16.49 0.88 4.44
N ARG A 22 -15.74 -0.05 5.01
CA ARG A 22 -14.30 0.03 5.20
C ARG A 22 -13.66 -1.29 4.81
N VAL A 23 -12.68 -1.25 3.93
CA VAL A 23 -11.97 -2.44 3.45
C VAL A 23 -10.49 -2.30 3.76
N GLN A 24 -9.92 -3.31 4.40
CA GLN A 24 -8.48 -3.48 4.54
C GLN A 24 -8.00 -4.51 3.54
N VAL A 25 -6.99 -4.16 2.74
CA VAL A 25 -6.40 -5.00 1.71
C VAL A 25 -5.02 -5.48 2.13
N GLY A 26 -4.72 -6.74 1.86
CA GLY A 26 -3.42 -7.34 2.21
C GLY A 26 -3.20 -7.45 3.71
N CYS A 27 -4.24 -7.74 4.48
CA CYS A 27 -4.18 -7.77 5.93
C CYS A 27 -3.31 -8.90 6.50
N GLY A 28 -2.93 -9.89 5.70
CA GLY A 28 -2.24 -11.07 6.20
C GLY A 28 -3.04 -11.81 7.29
N PRO A 29 -2.40 -12.78 7.98
CA PRO A 29 -3.10 -13.59 8.99
C PRO A 29 -3.24 -12.90 10.36
N TYR A 30 -2.53 -11.77 10.62
CA TYR A 30 -2.37 -11.22 11.96
C TYR A 30 -2.88 -9.79 12.14
N HIS A 31 -3.03 -9.02 11.06
CA HIS A 31 -3.38 -7.59 11.12
C HIS A 31 -4.87 -7.34 10.88
N ILE A 32 -5.72 -8.11 11.55
CA ILE A 32 -7.18 -8.05 11.42
C ILE A 32 -7.75 -6.87 12.19
N ARG A 33 -8.62 -6.08 11.56
CA ARG A 33 -9.33 -4.93 12.14
C ARG A 33 -10.80 -5.23 12.35
N ILE A 34 -11.30 -4.97 13.54
CA ILE A 34 -12.66 -5.38 13.96
C ILE A 34 -13.75 -4.73 13.11
N ASP A 35 -13.62 -3.43 12.82
CA ASP A 35 -14.65 -2.64 12.12
C ASP A 35 -14.35 -2.51 10.60
N TRP A 36 -13.51 -3.39 10.07
CA TRP A 36 -13.09 -3.41 8.68
C TRP A 36 -13.38 -4.75 8.05
N TRP A 37 -13.72 -4.74 6.75
CA TRP A 37 -13.73 -5.94 5.93
C TRP A 37 -12.30 -6.27 5.55
N ASN A 38 -11.78 -7.33 6.13
CA ASN A 38 -10.37 -7.70 6.03
C ASN A 38 -10.19 -8.66 4.86
N THR A 39 -9.37 -8.27 3.89
CA THR A 39 -9.14 -9.06 2.67
C THR A 39 -7.66 -9.35 2.47
N ASP A 40 -7.38 -10.49 1.86
CA ASP A 40 -6.05 -10.89 1.41
C ASP A 40 -6.20 -11.80 0.19
N LEU A 41 -5.16 -11.91 -0.63
CA LEU A 41 -5.15 -12.86 -1.75
C LEU A 41 -5.22 -14.32 -1.25
N ARG A 42 -4.59 -14.60 -0.10
CA ARG A 42 -4.55 -15.92 0.52
C ARG A 42 -5.70 -16.10 1.51
N PRO A 43 -6.38 -17.29 1.47
CA PRO A 43 -7.54 -17.54 2.35
C PRO A 43 -7.10 -17.88 3.79
N PHE A 44 -6.64 -16.87 4.53
CA PHE A 44 -6.30 -17.04 5.93
C PHE A 44 -7.56 -17.26 6.79
N PRO A 45 -7.50 -18.05 7.89
CA PRO A 45 -8.68 -18.40 8.70
C PRO A 45 -9.40 -17.21 9.34
N ASN A 46 -8.75 -16.06 9.41
CA ASN A 46 -9.23 -14.91 10.18
C ASN A 46 -9.65 -13.72 9.31
N ILE A 47 -9.53 -13.82 8.00
CA ILE A 47 -9.98 -12.77 7.08
C ILE A 47 -11.47 -12.92 6.79
N ASP A 48 -12.07 -11.86 6.28
CA ASP A 48 -13.48 -11.87 5.91
C ASP A 48 -13.65 -12.42 4.49
N GLU A 49 -12.70 -12.11 3.57
CA GLU A 49 -12.76 -12.56 2.18
C GLU A 49 -11.36 -12.75 1.57
N ALA A 50 -11.18 -13.85 0.83
CA ALA A 50 -10.02 -14.01 -0.04
C ALA A 50 -10.30 -13.32 -1.38
N MET A 51 -9.55 -12.27 -1.70
CA MET A 51 -9.81 -11.40 -2.84
C MET A 51 -8.49 -10.98 -3.52
N ASP A 52 -8.47 -11.09 -4.85
CA ASP A 52 -7.46 -10.43 -5.66
C ASP A 52 -7.83 -8.96 -5.83
N ALA A 53 -7.11 -8.09 -5.14
CA ALA A 53 -7.40 -6.66 -5.12
C ALA A 53 -7.16 -5.95 -6.45
N THR A 54 -6.54 -6.61 -7.43
CA THR A 54 -6.32 -6.08 -8.78
C THR A 54 -7.48 -6.38 -9.74
N ARG A 55 -8.51 -7.09 -9.26
CA ARG A 55 -9.70 -7.46 -10.03
C ARG A 55 -10.91 -6.63 -9.59
N PRO A 56 -11.99 -6.58 -10.39
CA PRO A 56 -13.19 -5.79 -10.04
C PRO A 56 -13.75 -6.13 -8.67
N TRP A 57 -14.02 -5.08 -7.86
CA TRP A 57 -14.56 -5.21 -6.52
C TRP A 57 -16.09 -5.15 -6.52
N PRO A 58 -16.77 -5.87 -5.60
CA PRO A 58 -18.23 -5.93 -5.57
C PRO A 58 -18.91 -4.72 -4.91
N TRP A 59 -18.18 -3.63 -4.62
CA TRP A 59 -18.68 -2.48 -3.85
C TRP A 59 -18.61 -1.14 -4.58
N PRO A 60 -19.15 -0.97 -5.79
CA PRO A 60 -19.06 0.30 -6.53
C PRO A 60 -19.72 1.45 -5.74
N ASP A 61 -19.03 2.60 -5.66
CA ASP A 61 -19.51 3.85 -5.04
C ASP A 61 -19.97 3.72 -3.57
N ARG A 62 -19.41 2.79 -2.79
CA ARG A 62 -19.95 2.43 -1.49
C ARG A 62 -19.04 2.70 -0.31
N LEU A 63 -17.73 2.50 -0.48
CA LEU A 63 -16.78 2.49 0.62
C LEU A 63 -16.49 3.91 1.12
N GLU A 64 -16.37 4.06 2.43
CA GLU A 64 -15.85 5.27 3.08
C GLU A 64 -14.33 5.28 3.06
N PHE A 65 -13.73 4.12 3.38
CA PHE A 65 -12.29 3.99 3.49
C PHE A 65 -11.79 2.68 2.86
N VAL A 66 -10.64 2.81 2.20
CA VAL A 66 -9.77 1.69 1.81
C VAL A 66 -8.42 1.88 2.50
N TYR A 67 -7.90 0.84 3.10
CA TYR A 67 -6.60 0.84 3.76
C TYR A 67 -5.74 -0.32 3.27
N ALA A 68 -4.48 -0.03 2.95
CA ALA A 68 -3.49 -1.04 2.61
C ALA A 68 -2.13 -0.63 3.20
N GLU A 69 -1.57 -1.51 4.04
CA GLU A 69 -0.28 -1.31 4.69
C GLU A 69 0.70 -2.36 4.21
N HIS A 70 1.87 -1.92 3.73
CA HIS A 70 2.90 -2.79 3.17
C HIS A 70 2.31 -3.80 2.16
N PHE A 71 1.54 -3.27 1.23
CA PHE A 71 0.85 -4.03 0.19
C PHE A 71 1.27 -3.59 -1.22
N LEU A 72 1.33 -2.26 -1.45
CA LEU A 72 1.52 -1.71 -2.79
C LEU A 72 2.86 -2.13 -3.41
N GLU A 73 3.91 -2.26 -2.61
CA GLU A 73 5.25 -2.70 -3.02
C GLU A 73 5.32 -4.15 -3.50
N HIS A 74 4.31 -4.97 -3.19
CA HIS A 74 4.22 -6.35 -3.65
C HIS A 74 3.57 -6.50 -5.03
N LEU A 75 3.02 -5.42 -5.56
CA LEU A 75 2.43 -5.36 -6.89
C LEU A 75 3.46 -4.87 -7.90
N ASP A 76 3.43 -5.37 -9.12
CA ASP A 76 4.06 -4.66 -10.22
C ASP A 76 3.25 -3.40 -10.55
N ILE A 77 3.80 -2.55 -11.42
CA ILE A 77 3.21 -1.23 -11.64
C ILE A 77 1.84 -1.30 -12.30
N ASP A 78 1.59 -2.25 -13.18
CA ASP A 78 0.29 -2.46 -13.82
C ASP A 78 -0.75 -2.92 -12.78
N GLN A 79 -0.37 -3.86 -11.94
CA GLN A 79 -1.19 -4.35 -10.83
C GLN A 79 -1.48 -3.23 -9.81
N ALA A 80 -0.52 -2.36 -9.54
CA ALA A 80 -0.72 -1.21 -8.65
C ALA A 80 -1.75 -0.22 -9.22
N VAL A 81 -1.70 0.05 -10.53
CA VAL A 81 -2.71 0.88 -11.22
C VAL A 81 -4.09 0.22 -11.13
N ASP A 82 -4.19 -1.08 -11.43
CA ASP A 82 -5.46 -1.82 -11.33
C ASP A 82 -6.03 -1.78 -9.92
N PHE A 83 -5.23 -2.05 -8.90
CA PHE A 83 -5.63 -1.95 -7.50
C PHE A 83 -6.16 -0.54 -7.14
N LEU A 84 -5.41 0.50 -7.48
CA LEU A 84 -5.80 1.88 -7.18
C LEU A 84 -7.09 2.26 -7.91
N ARG A 85 -7.26 1.81 -9.15
CA ARG A 85 -8.48 2.03 -9.92
C ARG A 85 -9.69 1.34 -9.28
N GLU A 86 -9.58 0.06 -8.93
CA GLU A 86 -10.68 -0.69 -8.29
C GLU A 86 -11.04 -0.12 -6.92
N ALA A 87 -10.04 0.24 -6.11
CA ALA A 87 -10.27 0.92 -4.84
C ALA A 87 -11.00 2.26 -5.04
N GLY A 88 -10.56 3.07 -6.02
CA GLY A 88 -11.19 4.35 -6.34
C GLY A 88 -12.63 4.21 -6.83
N LEU A 89 -12.92 3.23 -7.70
CA LEU A 89 -14.28 2.94 -8.16
C LEU A 89 -15.19 2.46 -7.02
N SER A 90 -14.62 1.81 -6.02
CA SER A 90 -15.37 1.31 -4.86
C SER A 90 -15.62 2.38 -3.79
N LEU A 91 -14.77 3.40 -3.70
CA LEU A 91 -14.97 4.52 -2.79
C LEU A 91 -16.19 5.35 -3.21
N ARG A 92 -17.01 5.77 -2.26
CA ARG A 92 -18.03 6.80 -2.47
C ARG A 92 -17.40 8.18 -2.67
N MET A 93 -18.15 9.13 -3.20
CA MET A 93 -17.70 10.52 -3.24
C MET A 93 -17.26 11.01 -1.87
N GLY A 94 -16.06 11.59 -1.78
CA GLY A 94 -15.41 12.00 -0.53
C GLY A 94 -14.83 10.84 0.31
N GLY A 95 -14.97 9.59 -0.12
CA GLY A 95 -14.28 8.44 0.46
C GLY A 95 -12.77 8.53 0.24
N ARG A 96 -11.97 7.89 1.09
CA ARG A 96 -10.52 8.00 1.04
C ARG A 96 -9.81 6.65 1.02
N ILE A 97 -8.73 6.59 0.26
CA ILE A 97 -7.73 5.53 0.38
C ILE A 97 -6.61 6.01 1.30
N ARG A 98 -6.07 5.10 2.12
CA ARG A 98 -4.84 5.30 2.88
C ARG A 98 -3.88 4.16 2.59
N LEU A 99 -2.66 4.51 2.23
CA LEU A 99 -1.59 3.57 1.87
C LEU A 99 -0.37 3.83 2.75
N SER A 100 0.31 2.77 3.12
CA SER A 100 1.66 2.84 3.67
C SER A 100 2.56 1.87 2.92
N THR A 101 3.75 2.33 2.52
CA THR A 101 4.71 1.55 1.73
C THR A 101 6.14 2.01 2.01
N PRO A 102 7.17 1.15 1.92
CA PRO A 102 8.55 1.54 2.16
C PRO A 102 9.00 2.71 1.26
N SER A 103 9.76 3.63 1.85
CA SER A 103 10.33 4.78 1.16
C SER A 103 11.62 4.40 0.44
N VAL A 104 11.65 4.56 -0.89
CA VAL A 104 12.88 4.33 -1.67
C VAL A 104 13.98 5.32 -1.27
N GLU A 105 13.62 6.57 -0.95
CA GLU A 105 14.57 7.60 -0.52
C GLU A 105 15.27 7.19 0.80
N TRP A 106 14.49 6.70 1.77
CA TRP A 106 15.05 6.21 3.03
C TRP A 106 15.95 4.98 2.81
N VAL A 107 15.55 4.05 1.96
CA VAL A 107 16.36 2.86 1.62
C VAL A 107 17.70 3.28 1.04
N LEU A 108 17.72 4.16 0.05
CA LEU A 108 18.96 4.64 -0.57
C LEU A 108 19.86 5.35 0.43
N LYS A 109 19.30 6.16 1.34
CA LYS A 109 20.05 6.90 2.35
C LYS A 109 20.64 6.03 3.45
N THR A 110 19.97 4.94 3.81
CA THR A 110 20.35 4.13 4.98
C THR A 110 21.05 2.83 4.65
N HIS A 111 20.90 2.34 3.42
CA HIS A 111 21.41 1.03 3.02
C HIS A 111 22.66 1.10 2.16
N PHE A 112 23.07 2.31 1.71
CA PHE A 112 24.27 2.49 0.91
C PHE A 112 24.95 3.83 1.22
N SER A 113 26.26 3.80 1.55
CA SER A 113 26.96 4.99 2.03
C SER A 113 27.54 5.88 0.94
N PHE A 114 27.78 5.36 -0.26
CA PHE A 114 28.50 6.05 -1.36
C PHE A 114 29.92 6.51 -0.98
N GLN A 115 30.49 5.96 0.10
CA GLN A 115 31.85 6.26 0.53
C GLN A 115 32.78 5.10 0.18
N PRO A 116 34.09 5.33 0.02
CA PRO A 116 35.04 4.25 -0.07
C PRO A 116 34.89 3.33 1.17
N ALA A 117 34.64 2.07 0.91
CA ALA A 117 34.42 1.07 1.94
C ALA A 117 35.26 -0.17 1.66
N ASP A 118 35.57 -0.94 2.70
CA ASP A 118 36.20 -2.24 2.51
C ASP A 118 35.24 -3.27 1.90
N ALA A 119 35.77 -4.40 1.45
CA ALA A 119 34.97 -5.43 0.80
C ALA A 119 33.84 -6.00 1.67
N PRO A 120 33.99 -6.22 2.99
CA PRO A 120 32.90 -6.63 3.88
C PRO A 120 31.77 -5.61 3.93
N GLN A 121 32.06 -4.32 4.05
CA GLN A 121 31.05 -3.27 4.08
C GLN A 121 30.29 -3.18 2.75
N HIS A 122 30.99 -3.20 1.62
CA HIS A 122 30.35 -3.21 0.29
C HIS A 122 29.44 -4.41 0.08
N LEU A 123 29.83 -5.59 0.55
CA LEU A 123 29.00 -6.78 0.50
C LEU A 123 27.71 -6.57 1.31
N GLN A 124 27.83 -6.05 2.53
CA GLN A 124 26.69 -5.81 3.40
C GLN A 124 25.72 -4.79 2.78
N GLU A 125 26.23 -3.66 2.29
CA GLU A 125 25.44 -2.61 1.63
C GLU A 125 24.70 -3.15 0.39
N THR A 126 25.41 -3.92 -0.45
CA THR A 126 24.80 -4.58 -1.61
C THR A 126 23.65 -5.50 -1.23
N LEU A 127 23.85 -6.34 -0.20
CA LEU A 127 22.79 -7.24 0.29
C LEU A 127 21.62 -6.49 0.90
N GLN A 128 21.87 -5.39 1.62
CA GLN A 128 20.81 -4.57 2.22
C GLN A 128 19.93 -3.90 1.15
N ILE A 129 20.53 -3.31 0.11
CA ILE A 129 19.79 -2.71 -1.02
C ILE A 129 18.95 -3.78 -1.72
N ASN A 130 19.54 -4.91 -2.08
CA ASN A 130 18.82 -5.97 -2.78
C ASN A 130 17.69 -6.55 -1.90
N ARG A 131 17.91 -6.68 -0.59
CA ARG A 131 16.87 -7.10 0.34
C ARG A 131 15.70 -6.10 0.37
N ALA A 132 15.99 -4.79 0.31
CA ALA A 132 14.93 -3.78 0.30
C ALA A 132 14.10 -3.84 -0.98
N PHE A 133 14.72 -4.10 -2.14
CA PHE A 133 14.02 -4.18 -3.44
C PHE A 133 13.34 -5.53 -3.69
N TYR A 134 13.90 -6.64 -3.22
CA TYR A 134 13.43 -8.00 -3.58
C TYR A 134 13.06 -8.87 -2.37
N GLY A 135 13.52 -8.48 -1.18
CA GLY A 135 13.14 -9.16 0.05
C GLY A 135 11.64 -9.08 0.30
N TRP A 136 11.11 -10.06 0.98
CA TRP A 136 9.67 -10.15 1.31
C TRP A 136 8.73 -10.17 0.09
N GLY A 137 9.26 -10.34 -1.13
CA GLY A 137 8.47 -10.38 -2.36
C GLY A 137 8.14 -8.98 -2.92
N HIS A 138 8.90 -7.95 -2.57
CA HIS A 138 8.75 -6.63 -3.18
C HIS A 138 9.01 -6.68 -4.67
N ARG A 139 8.26 -5.89 -5.41
CA ARG A 139 8.36 -5.74 -6.86
C ARG A 139 8.65 -4.32 -7.28
N PHE A 140 8.21 -3.35 -6.49
CA PHE A 140 8.41 -1.94 -6.79
C PHE A 140 8.50 -1.12 -5.49
N LEU A 141 9.51 -0.27 -5.35
CA LEU A 141 9.61 0.69 -4.25
C LEU A 141 9.29 2.08 -4.74
N TYR A 142 8.51 2.80 -3.95
CA TYR A 142 7.96 4.09 -4.33
C TYR A 142 8.72 5.24 -3.69
N SER A 143 8.99 6.29 -4.48
CA SER A 143 9.30 7.61 -3.95
C SER A 143 8.01 8.36 -3.61
N ARG A 144 8.12 9.40 -2.78
CA ARG A 144 7.01 10.30 -2.49
C ARG A 144 6.37 10.86 -3.77
N GLY A 145 7.21 11.40 -4.66
CA GLY A 145 6.73 11.99 -5.91
C GLY A 145 6.05 10.99 -6.83
N MET A 146 6.53 9.74 -6.86
CA MET A 146 5.90 8.67 -7.63
C MET A 146 4.51 8.31 -7.08
N LEU A 147 4.36 8.18 -5.77
CA LEU A 147 3.07 7.90 -5.12
C LEU A 147 2.06 9.02 -5.39
N GLU A 148 2.48 10.27 -5.23
CA GLU A 148 1.63 11.43 -5.50
C GLU A 148 1.15 11.44 -6.95
N ARG A 149 2.08 11.31 -7.90
CA ARG A 149 1.77 11.31 -9.33
C ARG A 149 0.88 10.13 -9.72
N LEU A 150 1.12 8.94 -9.17
CA LEU A 150 0.35 7.75 -9.45
C LEU A 150 -1.11 7.90 -8.98
N LEU A 151 -1.33 8.35 -7.75
CA LEU A 151 -2.66 8.58 -7.21
C LEU A 151 -3.43 9.64 -8.01
N GLN A 152 -2.79 10.78 -8.31
CA GLN A 152 -3.40 11.84 -9.12
C GLN A 152 -3.75 11.37 -10.53
N ALA A 153 -2.87 10.60 -11.16
CA ALA A 153 -3.07 10.09 -12.50
C ALA A 153 -4.24 9.09 -12.60
N VAL A 154 -4.46 8.29 -11.55
CA VAL A 154 -5.64 7.40 -11.46
C VAL A 154 -6.93 8.18 -11.23
N GLY A 155 -6.86 9.41 -10.70
CA GLY A 155 -8.01 10.29 -10.48
C GLY A 155 -8.31 10.61 -9.02
N TYR A 156 -7.39 10.28 -8.10
CA TYR A 156 -7.53 10.71 -6.71
C TYR A 156 -7.22 12.20 -6.57
N GLU A 157 -8.03 12.88 -5.78
CA GLU A 157 -7.88 14.28 -5.40
C GLU A 157 -7.36 14.40 -3.97
N ASP A 158 -6.94 15.59 -3.55
CA ASP A 158 -6.50 15.90 -2.19
C ASP A 158 -5.47 14.88 -1.65
N VAL A 159 -4.46 14.55 -2.49
CA VAL A 159 -3.38 13.64 -2.13
C VAL A 159 -2.51 14.30 -1.07
N ARG A 160 -2.38 13.66 0.10
CA ARG A 160 -1.62 14.16 1.25
C ARG A 160 -0.74 13.09 1.83
N PHE A 161 0.37 13.53 2.45
CA PHE A 161 1.28 12.66 3.20
C PHE A 161 1.20 12.98 4.68
N PHE A 162 1.34 11.96 5.51
CA PHE A 162 1.21 12.04 6.96
C PHE A 162 2.36 11.34 7.64
N ASP A 163 2.61 11.74 8.89
CA ASP A 163 3.48 10.98 9.79
C ASP A 163 2.77 9.71 10.29
N TYR A 164 3.55 8.82 10.89
CA TYR A 164 3.07 7.54 11.41
C TYR A 164 1.90 7.73 12.39
N GLY A 165 0.79 7.10 12.10
CA GLY A 165 -0.45 7.17 12.90
C GLY A 165 -1.25 8.46 12.73
N GLU A 166 -0.74 9.48 12.03
CA GLU A 166 -1.41 10.75 11.86
C GLU A 166 -2.35 10.76 10.65
N SER A 167 -3.46 11.47 10.77
CA SER A 167 -4.42 11.75 9.70
C SER A 167 -5.32 12.92 10.06
N ASN A 168 -5.75 13.68 9.06
CA ASN A 168 -6.82 14.68 9.22
C ASN A 168 -8.22 14.01 9.27
N THR A 169 -8.33 12.76 8.85
CA THR A 169 -9.56 11.97 8.86
C THR A 169 -9.59 11.07 10.10
N PRO A 170 -10.46 11.30 11.09
CA PRO A 170 -10.45 10.55 12.34
C PRO A 170 -10.48 9.03 12.18
N GLY A 171 -11.23 8.53 11.18
CA GLY A 171 -11.34 7.09 10.90
C GLY A 171 -10.10 6.43 10.29
N LEU A 172 -9.07 7.23 9.95
CA LEU A 172 -7.81 6.76 9.37
C LEU A 172 -6.61 6.96 10.29
N ARG A 173 -6.80 7.47 11.51
CA ARG A 173 -5.73 7.65 12.49
C ARG A 173 -5.31 6.33 13.13
N GLY A 174 -4.01 6.17 13.39
CA GLY A 174 -3.47 5.04 14.14
C GLY A 174 -3.67 3.68 13.47
N LEU A 175 -3.72 3.65 12.15
CA LEU A 175 -3.93 2.42 11.41
C LEU A 175 -2.65 1.60 11.21
N GLU A 176 -1.49 2.24 11.14
CA GLU A 176 -0.22 1.56 10.88
C GLU A 176 0.18 0.66 12.06
N LEU A 177 0.63 -0.56 11.74
CA LEU A 177 1.12 -1.56 12.70
C LEU A 177 2.58 -1.96 12.44
N HIS A 178 3.06 -1.75 11.21
CA HIS A 178 4.45 -2.01 10.85
C HIS A 178 5.32 -0.82 11.23
N SER A 179 6.30 -1.11 12.06
CA SER A 179 7.47 -0.28 12.34
C SER A 179 7.26 1.23 12.47
N THR A 180 7.54 1.65 13.60
CA THR A 180 7.84 3.00 14.09
C THR A 180 8.48 3.92 13.06
N GLY A 181 7.93 5.11 12.91
CA GLY A 181 8.43 6.19 12.07
C GLY A 181 9.89 6.55 12.33
N ARG A 182 10.81 5.79 11.73
CA ARG A 182 12.20 6.19 11.61
C ARG A 182 12.30 7.19 10.48
N SER A 183 13.02 8.27 10.71
CA SER A 183 13.31 9.28 9.68
C SER A 183 14.81 9.54 9.66
N VAL A 184 15.37 9.70 8.47
CA VAL A 184 16.75 10.13 8.25
C VAL A 184 16.74 11.27 7.25
N ASP A 185 17.29 12.42 7.64
CA ASP A 185 17.35 13.63 6.81
C ASP A 185 15.98 14.03 6.21
N GLY A 186 14.89 13.88 6.98
CA GLY A 186 13.54 14.21 6.55
C GLY A 186 12.86 13.14 5.70
N TYR A 187 13.52 12.03 5.40
CA TYR A 187 12.91 10.89 4.69
C TYR A 187 12.45 9.84 5.70
N PRO A 188 11.13 9.57 5.80
CA PRO A 188 10.60 8.53 6.67
C PRO A 188 10.91 7.14 6.11
N SER A 189 10.96 6.13 6.97
CA SER A 189 11.17 4.74 6.54
C SER A 189 10.06 4.18 5.67
N GLN A 190 8.88 4.78 5.76
CA GLN A 190 7.72 4.46 4.93
C GLN A 190 6.95 5.75 4.61
N TRP A 191 6.46 5.84 3.40
CA TRP A 191 5.50 6.87 3.01
C TRP A 191 4.09 6.46 3.42
N ILE A 192 3.40 7.35 4.10
CA ILE A 192 1.99 7.20 4.43
C ILE A 192 1.24 8.27 3.66
N THR A 193 0.35 7.86 2.76
CA THR A 193 -0.39 8.78 1.89
C THR A 193 -1.87 8.48 1.91
N GLU A 194 -2.66 9.54 1.76
CA GLU A 194 -4.10 9.47 1.54
C GLU A 194 -4.48 10.19 0.25
N GLY A 195 -5.47 9.64 -0.44
CA GLY A 195 -6.13 10.29 -1.57
C GLY A 195 -7.64 10.21 -1.40
N ALA A 196 -8.36 11.23 -1.86
CA ALA A 196 -9.82 11.26 -1.83
C ALA A 196 -10.40 10.92 -3.20
N ARG A 197 -11.54 10.23 -3.24
CA ARG A 197 -12.37 10.21 -4.41
C ARG A 197 -13.12 11.54 -4.56
N GLY A 198 -12.79 12.29 -5.59
CA GLY A 198 -13.42 13.56 -5.94
C GLY A 198 -14.26 13.48 -7.21
N ALA A 199 -14.42 14.61 -7.86
CA ALA A 199 -15.16 14.74 -9.12
C ALA A 199 -14.38 14.19 -10.33
N THR A 200 -13.06 14.12 -10.25
CA THR A 200 -12.21 13.57 -11.30
C THR A 200 -12.55 12.09 -11.51
N PRO A 201 -12.85 11.66 -12.74
CA PRO A 201 -13.13 10.25 -13.02
C PRO A 201 -11.96 9.35 -12.66
N ILE A 202 -12.24 8.25 -11.98
CA ILE A 202 -11.26 7.21 -11.74
C ILE A 202 -11.05 6.43 -13.04
N GLY A 203 -9.79 6.27 -13.45
CA GLY A 203 -9.45 5.61 -14.70
C GLY A 203 -8.05 5.06 -14.77
N THR A 204 -7.72 4.48 -15.92
CA THR A 204 -6.36 4.02 -16.21
C THR A 204 -5.58 5.19 -16.82
N PRO A 205 -4.46 5.61 -16.22
CA PRO A 205 -3.66 6.73 -16.70
C PRO A 205 -2.80 6.34 -17.90
N ALA A 206 -3.35 6.47 -19.10
CA ALA A 206 -2.68 6.04 -20.35
C ALA A 206 -1.33 6.71 -20.58
N ASP A 207 -1.16 7.98 -20.19
CA ASP A 207 0.11 8.71 -20.28
C ASP A 207 1.17 8.16 -19.32
N LEU A 208 0.75 7.80 -18.13
CA LEU A 208 1.63 7.19 -17.13
C LEU A 208 1.97 5.74 -17.51
N GLN A 209 1.00 4.99 -18.02
CA GLN A 209 1.23 3.64 -18.53
C GLN A 209 2.24 3.64 -19.68
N ALA A 210 2.11 4.57 -20.63
CA ALA A 210 3.07 4.72 -21.72
C ALA A 210 4.48 5.08 -21.22
N LEU A 211 4.58 5.85 -20.13
CA LEU A 211 5.85 6.13 -19.47
C LEU A 211 6.47 4.86 -18.86
N PHE A 212 5.68 4.05 -18.15
CA PHE A 212 6.16 2.80 -17.58
C PHE A 212 6.61 1.81 -18.66
N ASP A 213 5.84 1.67 -19.73
CA ASP A 213 6.18 0.81 -20.84
C ASP A 213 7.51 1.23 -21.46
N ARG A 214 7.74 2.52 -21.64
CA ARG A 214 8.96 3.04 -22.24
C ARG A 214 10.17 2.92 -21.31
N GLU A 215 10.04 3.34 -20.05
CA GLU A 215 11.20 3.50 -19.16
C GLU A 215 11.51 2.23 -18.34
N LEU A 216 10.54 1.37 -18.14
CA LEU A 216 10.70 0.17 -17.33
C LEU A 216 10.47 -1.12 -18.13
N LEU A 217 9.26 -1.31 -18.67
CA LEU A 217 8.86 -2.60 -19.24
C LEU A 217 9.55 -2.91 -20.57
N THR A 218 9.82 -1.90 -21.39
CA THR A 218 10.55 -2.10 -22.67
C THR A 218 11.96 -2.62 -22.42
N HIS A 219 12.67 -2.06 -21.43
CA HIS A 219 14.02 -2.51 -21.12
C HIS A 219 14.06 -3.90 -20.49
N VAL A 220 13.07 -4.25 -19.69
CA VAL A 220 12.95 -5.59 -19.10
C VAL A 220 12.60 -6.63 -20.16
N ARG A 221 11.69 -6.31 -21.08
CA ARG A 221 11.23 -7.24 -22.12
C ARG A 221 12.23 -7.42 -23.28
N ALA A 222 13.02 -6.41 -23.58
CA ALA A 222 14.02 -6.47 -24.64
C ALA A 222 15.27 -7.30 -24.28
N GLY A 223 15.44 -7.64 -23.02
CA GLY A 223 16.56 -8.45 -22.53
C GLY A 223 16.33 -9.96 -22.52
N HIS A 224 15.22 -10.44 -23.11
CA HIS A 224 14.88 -11.87 -23.19
C HIS A 224 14.76 -12.35 -24.61
#